data_09aef078b76d133702443db9105a7d7d
#
_entry.id   09aef078b76d133702443db9105a7d7d
#
_cell.length_a   1.000
_cell.length_b   1.000
_cell.length_c   1.000
_cell.angle_alpha   90.00
_cell.angle_beta   90.00
_cell.angle_gamma   90.00
#
_symmetry.space_group_name_H-M   'P 1'
#
loop_
_entity.id
_entity.type
_entity.pdbx_description
1 polymer ?
#
loop_
_entity_poly.entity_id
_entity_poly.type
_entity_poly.pdbx_seq_one_letter_code
_entity_poly.pdbx_strand_id
1 'polypeptide(L)'
;MNNYPKLHNAMWPGLVGKGPDSEPPISLDTMLELTAAANVGGQRFEGVDLFLASPHTSIDSTPDEIKALAGKLAGYGFAAGSLVAPVWPPTGGGSAMGSEEERRAFLTQVRKACSIGRQLKDLGIRPSGVVRIDSACSVHDWAADPEGNQKKIAATFREACDIADGYGELLAAEGEICWGGMQGWKKMVNLLEMVGRPEHIGFQADMAHTLLYTLGYNAPEDRIVPEDFNWDEAGLASALRTLTK
;
A
#
# COMPACT_ATOMS: atom_id res chain seq x y z
N MET A 1 -19.31 1.95 -21.45
CA MET A 1 -17.95 2.15 -20.89
C MET A 1 -17.63 0.89 -20.11
N ASN A 2 -16.51 0.25 -20.41
CA ASN A 2 -16.09 -0.93 -19.65
C ASN A 2 -15.73 -0.50 -18.23
N ASN A 3 -16.48 -0.99 -17.25
CA ASN A 3 -16.27 -0.71 -15.82
C ASN A 3 -15.19 -1.60 -15.19
N TYR A 4 -14.21 -2.06 -15.95
CA TYR A 4 -13.09 -2.82 -15.39
C TYR A 4 -12.12 -1.89 -14.69
N PRO A 5 -11.50 -2.34 -13.57
CA PRO A 5 -10.41 -1.61 -12.93
C PRO A 5 -9.30 -1.33 -13.96
N LYS A 6 -8.68 -0.17 -13.85
CA LYS A 6 -7.52 0.15 -14.68
C LYS A 6 -6.32 -0.67 -14.24
N LEU A 7 -5.56 -1.15 -15.22
CA LEU A 7 -4.34 -1.89 -14.94
C LEU A 7 -3.18 -0.91 -14.75
N HIS A 8 -2.64 -0.87 -13.53
CA HIS A 8 -1.45 -0.11 -13.20
C HIS A 8 -0.28 -1.03 -12.88
N ASN A 9 0.94 -0.61 -13.21
CA ASN A 9 2.15 -1.27 -12.77
C ASN A 9 2.64 -0.63 -11.47
N ALA A 10 2.86 -1.43 -10.43
CA ALA A 10 3.46 -0.96 -9.18
C ALA A 10 4.95 -0.67 -9.37
N MET A 11 5.34 0.61 -9.25
CA MET A 11 6.70 1.10 -9.41
C MET A 11 7.52 0.87 -8.14
N TRP A 12 7.96 -0.37 -7.93
CA TRP A 12 8.76 -0.74 -6.77
C TRP A 12 10.26 -0.56 -7.03
N PRO A 13 10.98 0.24 -6.25
CA PRO A 13 12.40 0.52 -6.51
C PRO A 13 13.35 -0.66 -6.23
N GLY A 14 12.87 -1.73 -5.65
CA GLY A 14 13.66 -2.94 -5.40
C GLY A 14 14.53 -2.94 -4.14
N LEU A 15 14.56 -1.84 -3.37
CA LEU A 15 15.46 -1.67 -2.22
C LEU A 15 14.84 -1.89 -0.85
N VAL A 16 13.55 -1.63 -0.70
CA VAL A 16 12.91 -1.64 0.63
C VAL A 16 12.73 -3.06 1.11
N GLY A 17 13.27 -3.34 2.31
CA GLY A 17 13.19 -4.64 2.96
C GLY A 17 14.17 -5.70 2.45
N LYS A 18 15.04 -5.37 1.48
CA LYS A 18 16.08 -6.28 1.00
C LYS A 18 17.39 -6.05 1.76
N GLY A 19 18.09 -7.15 2.05
CA GLY A 19 19.39 -7.12 2.73
C GLY A 19 20.53 -6.61 1.83
N PRO A 20 21.79 -6.65 2.34
CA PRO A 20 22.95 -6.12 1.62
C PRO A 20 23.25 -6.79 0.28
N ASP A 21 22.77 -8.01 0.06
CA ASP A 21 22.93 -8.76 -1.19
C ASP A 21 21.77 -8.56 -2.18
N SER A 22 20.92 -7.55 -1.94
CA SER A 22 19.79 -7.27 -2.83
C SER A 22 20.25 -6.74 -4.18
N GLU A 23 19.46 -7.03 -5.24
CA GLU A 23 19.71 -6.50 -6.57
C GLU A 23 19.73 -4.96 -6.58
N PRO A 24 20.51 -4.36 -7.50
CA PRO A 24 20.50 -2.91 -7.68
C PRO A 24 19.08 -2.40 -7.97
N PRO A 25 18.73 -1.19 -7.53
CA PRO A 25 17.42 -0.62 -7.82
C PRO A 25 17.26 -0.40 -9.33
N ILE A 26 16.05 -0.68 -9.81
CA ILE A 26 15.67 -0.35 -11.17
C ILE A 26 15.26 1.12 -11.20
N SER A 27 15.80 1.90 -12.14
CA SER A 27 15.43 3.32 -12.26
C SER A 27 13.97 3.49 -12.67
N LEU A 28 13.36 4.61 -12.27
CA LEU A 28 11.99 4.92 -12.69
C LEU A 28 11.87 4.95 -14.23
N ASP A 29 12.85 5.50 -14.92
CA ASP A 29 12.84 5.59 -16.39
C ASP A 29 12.81 4.20 -17.02
N THR A 30 13.68 3.29 -16.58
CA THR A 30 13.69 1.90 -17.06
C THR A 30 12.34 1.21 -16.78
N MET A 31 11.76 1.40 -15.60
CA MET A 31 10.45 0.80 -15.27
C MET A 31 9.33 1.38 -16.14
N LEU A 32 9.35 2.68 -16.42
CA LEU A 32 8.36 3.31 -17.31
C LEU A 32 8.48 2.79 -18.74
N GLU A 33 9.70 2.64 -19.26
CA GLU A 33 9.96 2.06 -20.59
C GLU A 33 9.43 0.62 -20.69
N LEU A 34 9.76 -0.23 -19.71
CA LEU A 34 9.29 -1.61 -19.64
C LEU A 34 7.76 -1.69 -19.53
N THR A 35 7.16 -0.82 -18.72
CA THR A 35 5.70 -0.74 -18.56
C THR A 35 5.03 -0.33 -19.87
N ALA A 36 5.57 0.64 -20.57
CA ALA A 36 5.05 1.10 -21.86
C ALA A 36 5.17 0.03 -22.95
N ALA A 37 6.24 -0.76 -22.91
CA ALA A 37 6.47 -1.87 -23.85
C ALA A 37 5.58 -3.09 -23.56
N ALA A 38 5.08 -3.25 -22.35
CA ALA A 38 4.29 -4.41 -21.94
C ALA A 38 2.95 -4.47 -22.69
N ASN A 39 2.70 -5.61 -23.33
CA ASN A 39 1.45 -5.90 -24.05
C ASN A 39 1.18 -7.39 -24.04
N VAL A 40 0.10 -7.81 -23.42
CA VAL A 40 -0.31 -9.22 -23.37
C VAL A 40 -1.71 -9.35 -23.95
N GLY A 41 -1.83 -9.95 -25.11
CA GLY A 41 -3.11 -10.12 -25.78
C GLY A 41 -3.84 -8.82 -26.08
N GLY A 42 -3.12 -7.72 -26.34
CA GLY A 42 -3.68 -6.39 -26.56
C GLY A 42 -3.92 -5.57 -25.29
N GLN A 43 -3.78 -6.17 -24.12
CA GLN A 43 -3.88 -5.47 -22.83
C GLN A 43 -2.58 -4.75 -22.51
N ARG A 44 -2.67 -3.49 -22.12
CA ARG A 44 -1.56 -2.63 -21.72
C ARG A 44 -1.83 -2.00 -20.37
N PHE A 45 -0.79 -1.55 -19.69
CA PHE A 45 -0.95 -0.72 -18.52
C PHE A 45 -1.50 0.66 -18.91
N GLU A 46 -2.44 1.17 -18.10
CA GLU A 46 -3.02 2.50 -18.26
C GLU A 46 -2.38 3.53 -17.31
N GLY A 47 -1.57 3.06 -16.37
CA GLY A 47 -0.92 3.91 -15.40
C GLY A 47 0.09 3.17 -14.53
N VAL A 48 0.55 3.88 -13.51
CA VAL A 48 1.53 3.39 -12.55
C VAL A 48 1.12 3.76 -11.13
N ASP A 49 1.45 2.88 -10.19
CA ASP A 49 1.38 3.15 -8.76
C ASP A 49 2.79 3.47 -8.25
N LEU A 50 2.94 4.54 -7.48
CA LEU A 50 4.24 5.09 -7.13
C LEU A 50 4.60 4.79 -5.68
N PHE A 51 5.82 4.30 -5.48
CA PHE A 51 6.45 4.24 -4.18
C PHE A 51 7.20 5.56 -3.91
N LEU A 52 6.79 6.28 -2.84
CA LEU A 52 7.32 7.62 -2.55
C LEU A 52 8.67 7.57 -1.81
N ALA A 53 9.63 6.86 -2.40
CA ALA A 53 10.99 6.74 -1.90
C ALA A 53 12.01 6.79 -3.05
N SER A 54 13.23 7.23 -2.72
CA SER A 54 14.38 7.13 -3.64
C SER A 54 14.62 5.66 -4.05
N PRO A 55 15.03 5.39 -5.31
CA PRO A 55 15.42 6.34 -6.35
C PRO A 55 14.29 6.79 -7.28
N HIS A 56 13.04 6.41 -7.06
CA HIS A 56 11.95 6.73 -7.98
C HIS A 56 11.40 8.14 -7.75
N THR A 57 10.74 8.35 -6.63
CA THR A 57 10.10 9.63 -6.30
C THR A 57 10.28 9.85 -4.81
N SER A 58 11.00 10.88 -4.42
CA SER A 58 11.21 11.17 -3.00
C SER A 58 9.91 11.65 -2.35
N ILE A 59 9.67 11.23 -1.10
CA ILE A 59 8.60 11.79 -0.26
C ILE A 59 8.83 13.29 0.02
N ASP A 60 10.06 13.77 -0.14
CA ASP A 60 10.46 15.16 0.05
C ASP A 60 10.58 15.92 -1.29
N SER A 61 9.99 15.38 -2.38
CA SER A 61 10.01 16.05 -3.68
C SER A 61 9.39 17.43 -3.63
N THR A 62 10.08 18.37 -4.25
CA THR A 62 9.61 19.75 -4.44
C THR A 62 8.45 19.80 -5.45
N PRO A 63 7.65 20.88 -5.47
CA PRO A 63 6.59 21.07 -6.47
C PRO A 63 7.09 20.98 -7.92
N ASP A 64 8.31 21.46 -8.20
CA ASP A 64 8.89 21.39 -9.54
C ASP A 64 9.26 19.95 -9.93
N GLU A 65 9.80 19.16 -9.00
CA GLU A 65 10.06 17.73 -9.22
C GLU A 65 8.77 16.94 -9.43
N ILE A 66 7.71 17.23 -8.68
CA ILE A 66 6.39 16.61 -8.86
C ILE A 66 5.80 16.99 -10.23
N LYS A 67 5.96 18.24 -10.65
CA LYS A 67 5.54 18.70 -11.98
C LYS A 67 6.34 18.00 -13.09
N ALA A 68 7.64 17.82 -12.90
CA ALA A 68 8.48 17.09 -13.85
C ALA A 68 8.08 15.62 -13.95
N LEU A 69 7.79 14.97 -12.81
CA LEU A 69 7.24 13.61 -12.75
C LEU A 69 5.91 13.51 -13.51
N ALA A 70 4.99 14.44 -13.26
CA ALA A 70 3.70 14.47 -13.96
C ALA A 70 3.87 14.61 -15.47
N GLY A 71 4.77 15.47 -15.94
CA GLY A 71 5.11 15.61 -17.36
C GLY A 71 5.70 14.34 -17.95
N LYS A 72 6.58 13.64 -17.19
CA LYS A 72 7.16 12.37 -17.60
C LYS A 72 6.08 11.29 -17.77
N LEU A 73 5.18 11.11 -16.80
CA LEU A 73 4.08 10.15 -16.88
C LEU A 73 3.14 10.46 -18.06
N ALA A 74 2.80 11.73 -18.24
CA ALA A 74 1.98 12.18 -19.38
C ALA A 74 2.64 11.86 -20.72
N GLY A 75 3.96 11.96 -20.82
CA GLY A 75 4.73 11.60 -22.03
C GLY A 75 4.60 10.13 -22.42
N TYR A 76 4.38 9.23 -21.47
CA TYR A 76 4.07 7.82 -21.70
C TYR A 76 2.56 7.53 -21.85
N GLY A 77 1.71 8.51 -21.61
CA GLY A 77 0.25 8.32 -21.56
C GLY A 77 -0.24 7.62 -20.29
N PHE A 78 0.56 7.61 -19.23
CA PHE A 78 0.23 6.96 -17.96
C PHE A 78 -0.44 7.91 -16.97
N ALA A 79 -1.47 7.42 -16.28
CA ALA A 79 -1.97 8.05 -15.07
C ALA A 79 -1.14 7.61 -13.85
N ALA A 80 -1.04 8.47 -12.84
CA ALA A 80 -0.63 8.06 -11.51
C ALA A 80 -1.86 7.52 -10.76
N GLY A 81 -1.69 6.41 -10.06
CA GLY A 81 -2.71 5.75 -9.24
C GLY A 81 -2.42 5.84 -7.75
N SER A 82 -2.24 4.68 -7.12
CA SER A 82 -1.93 4.59 -5.70
C SER A 82 -0.53 5.12 -5.39
N LEU A 83 -0.38 5.72 -4.22
CA LEU A 83 0.89 6.21 -3.70
C LEU A 83 1.22 5.44 -2.43
N VAL A 84 2.39 4.84 -2.36
CA VAL A 84 2.87 4.17 -1.14
C VAL A 84 3.57 5.21 -0.26
N ALA A 85 2.99 5.52 0.88
CA ALA A 85 3.61 6.39 1.88
C ALA A 85 4.74 5.61 2.60
N PRO A 86 5.99 6.11 2.61
CA PRO A 86 7.10 5.45 3.27
C PRO A 86 7.07 5.72 4.78
N VAL A 87 6.15 5.07 5.47
CA VAL A 87 5.86 5.33 6.90
C VAL A 87 6.87 4.71 7.87
N TRP A 88 7.82 3.91 7.39
CA TRP A 88 8.78 3.14 8.20
C TRP A 88 9.99 3.98 8.67
N PRO A 89 10.62 3.61 9.80
CA PRO A 89 11.78 4.33 10.33
C PRO A 89 12.94 4.52 9.34
N PRO A 90 13.36 3.51 8.53
CA PRO A 90 14.46 3.67 7.59
C PRO A 90 14.23 4.72 6.50
N THR A 91 12.98 5.12 6.27
CA THR A 91 12.59 6.13 5.28
C THR A 91 12.23 7.47 5.91
N GLY A 92 12.53 7.67 7.18
CA GLY A 92 12.18 8.89 7.93
C GLY A 92 10.78 8.87 8.55
N GLY A 93 10.09 7.73 8.49
CA GLY A 93 8.83 7.50 9.18
C GLY A 93 9.01 7.02 10.62
N GLY A 94 7.99 6.42 11.16
CA GLY A 94 7.97 5.92 12.53
C GLY A 94 7.14 4.64 12.66
N SER A 95 6.28 4.58 13.67
CA SER A 95 5.39 3.45 13.92
C SER A 95 4.00 3.93 14.34
N ALA A 96 2.96 3.28 13.83
CA ALA A 96 1.59 3.62 14.19
C ALA A 96 1.24 3.29 15.66
N MET A 97 1.97 2.40 16.30
CA MET A 97 1.82 2.05 17.72
C MET A 97 2.98 2.51 18.61
N GLY A 98 3.97 3.20 18.03
CA GLY A 98 5.18 3.62 18.72
C GLY A 98 5.00 4.72 19.75
N SER A 99 6.11 5.30 20.16
CA SER A 99 6.15 6.52 20.98
C SER A 99 5.44 7.68 20.29
N GLU A 100 5.18 8.76 21.03
CA GLU A 100 4.58 9.96 20.46
C GLU A 100 5.44 10.57 19.33
N GLU A 101 6.76 10.44 19.41
CA GLU A 101 7.68 10.89 18.38
C GLU A 101 7.55 10.03 17.12
N GLU A 102 7.53 8.71 17.25
CA GLU A 102 7.37 7.78 16.13
C GLU A 102 6.00 7.93 15.46
N ARG A 103 4.93 8.11 16.25
CA ARG A 103 3.61 8.39 15.70
C ARG A 103 3.58 9.69 14.92
N ARG A 104 4.23 10.76 15.41
CA ARG A 104 4.34 12.04 14.68
C ARG A 104 5.14 11.89 13.40
N ALA A 105 6.23 11.12 13.40
CA ALA A 105 6.99 10.83 12.19
C ALA A 105 6.13 10.07 11.17
N PHE A 106 5.40 9.04 11.60
CA PHE A 106 4.44 8.31 10.78
C PHE A 106 3.42 9.25 10.11
N LEU A 107 2.71 10.06 10.91
CA LEU A 107 1.70 11.01 10.43
C LEU A 107 2.27 12.11 9.52
N THR A 108 3.53 12.47 9.73
CA THR A 108 4.24 13.41 8.86
C THR A 108 4.44 12.81 7.46
N GLN A 109 4.80 11.53 7.34
CA GLN A 109 4.92 10.86 6.05
C GLN A 109 3.57 10.73 5.35
N VAL A 110 2.52 10.40 6.08
CA VAL A 110 1.15 10.37 5.52
C VAL A 110 0.78 11.76 4.95
N ARG A 111 1.03 12.83 5.69
CA ARG A 111 0.75 14.21 5.25
C ARG A 111 1.50 14.58 3.98
N LYS A 112 2.78 14.24 3.90
CA LYS A 112 3.61 14.49 2.71
C LYS A 112 3.08 13.70 1.50
N ALA A 113 2.75 12.42 1.70
CA ALA A 113 2.18 11.57 0.64
C ALA A 113 0.85 12.12 0.11
N CYS A 114 -0.05 12.53 1.00
CA CYS A 114 -1.32 13.17 0.64
C CYS A 114 -1.10 14.50 -0.10
N SER A 115 -0.11 15.30 0.30
CA SER A 115 0.27 16.53 -0.39
C SER A 115 0.74 16.27 -1.82
N ILE A 116 1.58 15.24 -2.03
CA ILE A 116 2.02 14.82 -3.37
C ILE A 116 0.82 14.34 -4.20
N GLY A 117 -0.06 13.51 -3.60
CA GLY A 117 -1.28 13.04 -4.24
C GLY A 117 -2.16 14.18 -4.74
N ARG A 118 -2.38 15.20 -3.90
CA ARG A 118 -3.13 16.41 -4.26
C ARG A 118 -2.47 17.17 -5.40
N GLN A 119 -1.15 17.37 -5.37
CA GLN A 119 -0.43 18.06 -6.45
C GLN A 119 -0.56 17.32 -7.78
N LEU A 120 -0.39 15.98 -7.80
CA LEU A 120 -0.56 15.16 -9.01
C LEU A 120 -2.00 15.21 -9.54
N LYS A 121 -3.00 15.31 -8.66
CA LYS A 121 -4.41 15.49 -9.02
C LYS A 121 -4.65 16.88 -9.64
N ASP A 122 -4.12 17.93 -9.05
CA ASP A 122 -4.25 19.31 -9.54
C ASP A 122 -3.52 19.48 -10.90
N LEU A 123 -2.47 18.71 -11.17
CA LEU A 123 -1.80 18.62 -12.46
C LEU A 123 -2.56 17.74 -13.49
N GLY A 124 -3.68 17.14 -13.12
CA GLY A 124 -4.53 16.34 -14.00
C GLY A 124 -4.00 14.94 -14.32
N ILE A 125 -2.89 14.49 -13.69
CA ILE A 125 -2.27 13.21 -13.99
C ILE A 125 -2.76 12.08 -13.06
N ARG A 126 -3.43 12.40 -11.94
CA ARG A 126 -3.94 11.44 -10.96
C ARG A 126 -5.46 11.58 -10.80
N PRO A 127 -6.25 11.00 -11.72
CA PRO A 127 -7.72 11.11 -11.70
C PRO A 127 -8.35 10.34 -10.54
N SER A 128 -7.68 9.30 -10.04
CA SER A 128 -8.12 8.46 -8.93
C SER A 128 -6.91 7.79 -8.29
N GLY A 129 -7.08 7.23 -7.12
CA GLY A 129 -6.04 6.50 -6.38
C GLY A 129 -6.21 6.68 -4.88
N VAL A 130 -5.39 5.98 -4.13
CA VAL A 130 -5.35 6.00 -2.67
C VAL A 130 -3.93 6.26 -2.20
N VAL A 131 -3.77 6.67 -0.95
CA VAL A 131 -2.47 6.65 -0.27
C VAL A 131 -2.40 5.37 0.57
N ARG A 132 -1.50 4.48 0.19
CA ARG A 132 -1.27 3.21 0.88
C ARG A 132 -0.46 3.45 2.15
N ILE A 133 -0.89 2.86 3.24
CA ILE A 133 -0.20 2.82 4.53
C ILE A 133 -0.21 1.41 5.12
N ASP A 134 0.66 1.16 6.07
CA ASP A 134 0.65 0.00 6.98
C ASP A 134 0.93 0.44 8.40
N SER A 135 1.06 -0.50 9.36
CA SER A 135 1.27 -0.14 10.77
C SER A 135 2.72 0.26 11.10
N ALA A 136 3.66 -0.02 10.22
CA ALA A 136 5.09 0.21 10.43
C ALA A 136 5.63 -0.35 11.77
N CYS A 137 5.12 -1.50 12.20
CA CYS A 137 5.57 -2.18 13.40
C CYS A 137 5.67 -3.69 13.17
N SER A 138 6.61 -4.34 13.86
CA SER A 138 6.78 -5.78 13.75
C SER A 138 5.63 -6.56 14.41
N VAL A 139 5.38 -7.79 13.95
CA VAL A 139 4.45 -8.72 14.59
C VAL A 139 4.89 -9.02 16.02
N HIS A 140 6.22 -9.14 16.26
CA HIS A 140 6.78 -9.42 17.55
C HIS A 140 6.49 -8.29 18.57
N ASP A 141 6.74 -7.04 18.19
CA ASP A 141 6.51 -5.89 19.08
C ASP A 141 5.03 -5.69 19.35
N TRP A 142 4.18 -5.90 18.33
CA TRP A 142 2.73 -5.86 18.49
C TRP A 142 2.25 -6.92 19.48
N ALA A 143 2.81 -8.13 19.45
CA ALA A 143 2.42 -9.25 20.30
C ALA A 143 2.73 -9.05 21.80
N ALA A 144 3.54 -8.07 22.17
CA ALA A 144 3.81 -7.74 23.56
C ALA A 144 2.57 -7.22 24.32
N ASP A 145 1.69 -6.52 23.64
CA ASP A 145 0.38 -6.04 24.16
C ASP A 145 -0.62 -5.92 22.98
N PRO A 146 -1.18 -7.04 22.49
CA PRO A 146 -2.00 -7.04 21.27
C PRO A 146 -3.19 -6.10 21.33
N GLU A 147 -3.90 -6.05 22.48
CA GLU A 147 -5.07 -5.21 22.63
C GLU A 147 -4.71 -3.72 22.72
N GLY A 148 -3.71 -3.37 23.53
CA GLY A 148 -3.26 -1.98 23.66
C GLY A 148 -2.63 -1.47 22.37
N ASN A 149 -1.81 -2.28 21.70
CA ASN A 149 -1.16 -1.91 20.44
C ASN A 149 -2.17 -1.77 19.29
N GLN A 150 -3.19 -2.64 19.23
CA GLN A 150 -4.28 -2.51 18.25
C GLN A 150 -5.03 -1.18 18.41
N LYS A 151 -5.33 -0.78 19.67
CA LYS A 151 -5.96 0.51 19.98
C LYS A 151 -5.10 1.69 19.55
N LYS A 152 -3.77 1.62 19.77
CA LYS A 152 -2.83 2.67 19.34
C LYS A 152 -2.79 2.80 17.82
N ILE A 153 -2.69 1.69 17.08
CA ILE A 153 -2.72 1.69 15.62
C ILE A 153 -4.02 2.32 15.12
N ALA A 154 -5.16 1.88 15.65
CA ALA A 154 -6.46 2.43 15.27
C ALA A 154 -6.58 3.94 15.53
N ALA A 155 -6.05 4.43 16.65
CA ALA A 155 -6.02 5.86 16.97
C ALA A 155 -5.17 6.64 15.96
N THR A 156 -3.97 6.14 15.65
CA THR A 156 -3.07 6.75 14.66
C THR A 156 -3.68 6.76 13.25
N PHE A 157 -4.37 5.67 12.86
CA PHE A 157 -5.04 5.60 11.56
C PHE A 157 -6.24 6.57 11.47
N ARG A 158 -6.96 6.84 12.57
CA ARG A 158 -7.98 7.90 12.57
C ARG A 158 -7.38 9.28 12.30
N GLU A 159 -6.28 9.61 12.97
CA GLU A 159 -5.57 10.87 12.71
C GLU A 159 -5.04 10.94 11.25
N ALA A 160 -4.58 9.79 10.71
CA ALA A 160 -4.19 9.69 9.30
C ALA A 160 -5.38 9.92 8.36
N CYS A 161 -6.58 9.42 8.68
CA CYS A 161 -7.81 9.69 7.93
C CYS A 161 -8.16 11.18 7.93
N ASP A 162 -8.06 11.86 9.09
CA ASP A 162 -8.32 13.30 9.18
C ASP A 162 -7.30 14.11 8.35
N ILE A 163 -6.05 13.66 8.30
CA ILE A 163 -5.04 14.25 7.41
C ILE A 163 -5.42 14.03 5.94
N ALA A 164 -5.75 12.82 5.55
CA ALA A 164 -6.08 12.49 4.15
C ALA A 164 -7.30 13.26 3.67
N ASP A 165 -8.34 13.37 4.50
CA ASP A 165 -9.54 14.16 4.20
C ASP A 165 -9.21 15.62 3.91
N GLY A 166 -8.31 16.23 4.68
CA GLY A 166 -7.85 17.62 4.46
C GLY A 166 -7.18 17.83 3.10
N TYR A 167 -6.69 16.79 2.45
CA TYR A 167 -6.12 16.82 1.10
C TYR A 167 -7.09 16.30 0.02
N GLY A 168 -8.25 15.78 0.41
CA GLY A 168 -9.20 15.12 -0.49
C GLY A 168 -8.66 13.78 -1.00
N GLU A 169 -7.89 13.08 -0.16
CA GLU A 169 -7.32 11.76 -0.41
C GLU A 169 -8.05 10.69 0.39
N LEU A 170 -7.97 9.45 -0.11
CA LEU A 170 -8.41 8.24 0.60
C LEU A 170 -7.18 7.42 0.99
N LEU A 171 -7.28 6.69 2.09
CA LEU A 171 -6.26 5.76 2.54
C LEU A 171 -6.60 4.32 2.17
N ALA A 172 -5.57 3.51 1.98
CA ALA A 172 -5.70 2.06 1.92
C ALA A 172 -4.70 1.42 2.88
N ALA A 173 -5.20 0.61 3.80
CA ALA A 173 -4.37 -0.16 4.71
C ALA A 173 -3.99 -1.48 4.03
N GLU A 174 -2.71 -1.66 3.73
CA GLU A 174 -2.23 -2.91 3.13
C GLU A 174 -1.92 -3.92 4.22
N GLY A 175 -2.70 -5.00 4.19
CA GLY A 175 -2.49 -6.12 5.08
C GLY A 175 -1.35 -6.99 4.60
N GLU A 176 -0.19 -6.87 5.25
CA GLU A 176 0.96 -7.75 5.02
C GLU A 176 1.22 -8.64 6.23
N ILE A 177 1.76 -9.83 5.97
CA ILE A 177 2.06 -10.82 7.01
C ILE A 177 3.14 -10.36 8.01
N CYS A 178 3.94 -9.36 7.66
CA CYS A 178 5.02 -8.84 8.49
C CYS A 178 4.60 -7.69 9.42
N TRP A 179 3.44 -7.07 9.19
CA TRP A 179 3.02 -5.90 9.99
C TRP A 179 2.12 -6.27 11.15
N GLY A 180 2.52 -5.88 12.36
CA GLY A 180 1.78 -6.09 13.60
C GLY A 180 0.39 -5.44 13.56
N GLY A 181 -0.62 -6.16 14.03
CA GLY A 181 -2.03 -5.75 13.98
C GLY A 181 -2.69 -5.94 12.62
N MET A 182 -1.93 -6.25 11.58
CA MET A 182 -2.38 -6.41 10.19
C MET A 182 -2.00 -7.77 9.60
N GLN A 183 -1.32 -8.63 10.36
CA GLN A 183 -0.73 -9.90 9.92
C GLN A 183 -1.71 -11.06 9.66
N GLY A 184 -3.00 -10.81 9.71
CA GLY A 184 -4.04 -11.80 9.45
C GLY A 184 -5.37 -11.12 9.13
N TRP A 185 -6.25 -11.79 8.38
CA TRP A 185 -7.48 -11.19 7.85
C TRP A 185 -8.44 -10.70 8.95
N LYS A 186 -8.64 -11.46 10.04
CA LYS A 186 -9.48 -11.00 11.16
C LYS A 186 -8.90 -9.80 11.89
N LYS A 187 -7.56 -9.75 12.00
CA LYS A 187 -6.88 -8.60 12.62
C LYS A 187 -7.05 -7.35 11.76
N MET A 188 -6.98 -7.48 10.43
CA MET A 188 -7.26 -6.40 9.49
C MET A 188 -8.70 -5.89 9.60
N VAL A 189 -9.69 -6.79 9.57
CA VAL A 189 -11.11 -6.42 9.71
C VAL A 189 -11.32 -5.69 11.04
N ASN A 190 -10.87 -6.29 12.14
CA ASN A 190 -10.97 -5.68 13.46
C ASN A 190 -10.32 -4.29 13.54
N LEU A 191 -9.11 -4.13 12.95
CA LEU A 191 -8.43 -2.84 12.91
C LEU A 191 -9.28 -1.79 12.19
N LEU A 192 -9.79 -2.10 11.01
CA LEU A 192 -10.61 -1.16 10.23
C LEU A 192 -11.93 -0.82 10.93
N GLU A 193 -12.57 -1.80 11.58
CA GLU A 193 -13.74 -1.57 12.42
C GLU A 193 -13.42 -0.64 13.60
N MET A 194 -12.28 -0.85 14.28
CA MET A 194 -11.82 0.03 15.36
C MET A 194 -11.48 1.44 14.88
N VAL A 195 -10.95 1.60 13.66
CA VAL A 195 -10.75 2.93 13.04
C VAL A 195 -12.09 3.62 12.84
N GLY A 196 -13.12 2.91 12.38
CA GLY A 196 -14.49 3.42 12.26
C GLY A 196 -14.64 4.57 11.26
N ARG A 197 -13.86 4.56 10.19
CA ARG A 197 -13.87 5.57 9.11
C ARG A 197 -13.92 4.91 7.73
N PRO A 198 -14.95 4.07 7.44
CA PRO A 198 -15.02 3.30 6.19
C PRO A 198 -15.05 4.16 4.92
N GLU A 199 -15.45 5.42 5.04
CA GLU A 199 -15.46 6.42 3.95
C GLU A 199 -14.08 6.99 3.64
N HIS A 200 -13.07 6.83 4.53
CA HIS A 200 -11.74 7.40 4.39
C HIS A 200 -10.62 6.37 4.27
N ILE A 201 -10.84 5.14 4.77
CA ILE A 201 -9.83 4.08 4.73
C ILE A 201 -10.46 2.73 4.42
N GLY A 202 -9.85 2.02 3.49
CA GLY A 202 -10.22 0.67 3.11
C GLY A 202 -9.06 -0.31 3.22
N PHE A 203 -9.34 -1.57 2.88
CA PHE A 203 -8.34 -2.63 2.80
C PHE A 203 -7.73 -2.65 1.39
N GLN A 204 -6.41 -2.65 1.31
CA GLN A 204 -5.67 -2.97 0.10
C GLN A 204 -5.30 -4.46 0.13
N ALA A 205 -5.94 -5.22 -0.72
CA ALA A 205 -5.69 -6.65 -0.83
C ALA A 205 -4.49 -6.92 -1.76
N ASP A 206 -3.29 -7.05 -1.20
CA ASP A 206 -2.21 -7.74 -1.90
C ASP A 206 -2.56 -9.22 -1.99
N MET A 207 -2.57 -9.78 -3.20
CA MET A 207 -3.04 -11.15 -3.43
C MET A 207 -2.13 -12.20 -2.78
N ALA A 208 -0.83 -11.94 -2.69
CA ALA A 208 0.11 -12.87 -2.07
C ALA A 208 -0.11 -12.92 -0.55
N HIS A 209 -0.19 -11.77 0.11
CA HIS A 209 -0.46 -11.70 1.55
C HIS A 209 -1.87 -12.20 1.89
N THR A 210 -2.86 -11.87 1.06
CA THR A 210 -4.23 -12.36 1.24
C THR A 210 -4.32 -13.88 1.12
N LEU A 211 -3.59 -14.49 0.19
CA LEU A 211 -3.48 -15.94 0.11
C LEU A 211 -2.90 -16.52 1.39
N LEU A 212 -1.81 -15.96 1.92
CA LEU A 212 -1.19 -16.42 3.17
C LEU A 212 -2.14 -16.28 4.36
N TYR A 213 -2.98 -15.27 4.41
CA TYR A 213 -4.03 -15.15 5.42
C TYR A 213 -5.02 -16.31 5.37
N THR A 214 -5.45 -16.70 4.16
CA THR A 214 -6.41 -17.80 4.01
C THR A 214 -5.81 -19.15 4.37
N LEU A 215 -4.49 -19.28 4.30
CA LEU A 215 -3.74 -20.44 4.75
C LEU A 215 -3.46 -20.44 6.27
N GLY A 216 -3.83 -19.38 6.98
CA GLY A 216 -3.59 -19.26 8.42
C GLY A 216 -2.12 -19.07 8.79
N TYR A 217 -1.32 -18.39 7.95
CA TYR A 217 0.14 -18.27 8.12
C TYR A 217 0.54 -17.74 9.51
N ASN A 218 -0.07 -16.63 9.97
CA ASN A 218 0.18 -16.05 11.30
C ASN A 218 -0.96 -16.27 12.29
N ALA A 219 -2.00 -16.98 11.91
CA ALA A 219 -3.20 -17.21 12.70
C ALA A 219 -3.85 -18.55 12.22
N PRO A 220 -3.28 -19.70 12.63
CA PRO A 220 -3.81 -21.00 12.23
C PRO A 220 -5.31 -21.20 12.55
N GLU A 221 -5.76 -20.57 13.64
CA GLU A 221 -7.17 -20.54 14.07
C GLU A 221 -8.09 -19.80 13.10
N ASP A 222 -7.55 -18.94 12.26
CA ASP A 222 -8.27 -18.14 11.27
C ASP A 222 -8.18 -18.69 9.85
N ARG A 223 -7.60 -19.89 9.70
CA ARG A 223 -7.46 -20.57 8.42
C ARG A 223 -8.82 -20.78 7.75
N ILE A 224 -8.92 -20.41 6.48
CA ILE A 224 -10.12 -20.58 5.65
C ILE A 224 -9.97 -21.78 4.72
N VAL A 225 -8.79 -21.96 4.13
CA VAL A 225 -8.50 -23.05 3.22
C VAL A 225 -8.11 -24.29 4.03
N PRO A 226 -8.79 -25.45 3.88
CA PRO A 226 -8.43 -26.70 4.56
C PRO A 226 -6.98 -27.13 4.30
N GLU A 227 -6.39 -27.89 5.22
CA GLU A 227 -5.01 -28.39 5.06
C GLU A 227 -4.85 -29.36 3.90
N ASP A 228 -5.87 -30.17 3.66
CA ASP A 228 -5.96 -31.15 2.58
C ASP A 228 -6.53 -30.56 1.27
N PHE A 229 -6.53 -29.23 1.14
CA PHE A 229 -7.08 -28.55 -0.02
C PHE A 229 -6.33 -28.94 -1.30
N ASN A 230 -7.08 -29.34 -2.31
CA ASN A 230 -6.50 -29.66 -3.61
C ASN A 230 -6.19 -28.37 -4.40
N TRP A 231 -4.92 -28.12 -4.63
CA TRP A 231 -4.41 -26.95 -5.36
C TRP A 231 -4.38 -27.14 -6.88
N ASP A 232 -5.22 -28.02 -7.43
CA ASP A 232 -5.44 -28.02 -8.88
C ASP A 232 -6.12 -26.73 -9.35
N GLU A 233 -6.22 -26.55 -10.67
CA GLU A 233 -6.78 -25.32 -11.26
C GLU A 233 -8.21 -25.02 -10.76
N ALA A 234 -9.03 -26.04 -10.58
CA ALA A 234 -10.40 -25.89 -10.08
C ALA A 234 -10.44 -25.50 -8.60
N GLY A 235 -9.55 -26.06 -7.79
CA GLY A 235 -9.39 -25.72 -6.38
C GLY A 235 -8.91 -24.30 -6.21
N LEU A 236 -7.87 -23.88 -6.93
CA LEU A 236 -7.37 -22.50 -6.91
C LEU A 236 -8.46 -21.50 -7.28
N ALA A 237 -9.21 -21.75 -8.35
CA ALA A 237 -10.33 -20.91 -8.76
C ALA A 237 -11.44 -20.85 -7.69
N SER A 238 -11.67 -21.94 -6.93
CA SER A 238 -12.61 -21.96 -5.82
C SER A 238 -12.12 -21.13 -4.63
N ALA A 239 -10.83 -21.23 -4.26
CA ALA A 239 -10.24 -20.43 -3.20
C ALA A 239 -10.33 -18.93 -3.51
N LEU A 240 -9.97 -18.53 -4.73
CA LEU A 240 -10.08 -17.13 -5.18
C LEU A 240 -11.52 -16.61 -5.11
N ARG A 241 -12.52 -17.41 -5.48
CA ARG A 241 -13.94 -17.04 -5.34
C ARG A 241 -14.39 -16.88 -3.88
N THR A 242 -13.77 -17.59 -2.95
CA THR A 242 -14.08 -17.47 -1.52
C THR A 242 -13.49 -16.16 -0.94
N LEU A 243 -12.33 -15.75 -1.44
CA LEU A 243 -11.67 -14.50 -1.04
C LEU A 243 -12.39 -13.23 -1.53
N THR A 244 -13.20 -13.34 -2.57
CA THR A 244 -13.90 -12.19 -3.18
C THR A 244 -15.33 -12.01 -2.71
N LYS A 245 -15.78 -12.81 -1.75
CA LYS A 245 -17.09 -12.70 -1.09
C LYS A 245 -17.00 -12.03 0.26
#